data_f6d1a260904e954c2aea6245573e2026
#
_entry.id   f6d1a260904e954c2aea6245573e2026
#
_cell.length_a   1.000
_cell.length_b   1.000
_cell.length_c   1.000
_cell.angle_alpha   90.00
_cell.angle_beta   90.00
_cell.angle_gamma   90.00
#
_symmetry.space_group_name_H-M   'P 1'
#
loop_
_entity.id
_entity.type
_entity.pdbx_description
1 polymer ?
#
loop_
_entity_poly.entity_id
_entity_poly.type
_entity_poly.pdbx_seq_one_letter_code
_entity_poly.pdbx_strand_id
1 'polypeptide(L)'
;MKRILLVSCILFSQLLTAQALVQFNKERIQLDKRLMVGLGSWASTNFIVSGIGWATVPSGEAHYFHQMNVMWNTVNIGLAVPGYLKAKKANSALTFAETIRTQHQTEKIFLINSGLDIGYMAGGLLLRSEAKTNISKQDQFNGYGNSMLMQGGFL
;
A
#
# COMPACT_ATOMS: atom_id res chain seq x y z
N MET A 1 -18.54 -41.60 32.53
CA MET A 1 -17.48 -41.66 31.52
C MET A 1 -17.87 -40.93 30.18
N LYS A 2 -18.92 -41.29 29.49
CA LYS A 2 -19.32 -40.66 28.21
C LYS A 2 -19.48 -39.12 28.28
N ARG A 3 -20.06 -38.56 29.34
CA ARG A 3 -20.22 -37.08 29.52
C ARG A 3 -18.89 -36.36 29.68
N ILE A 4 -17.92 -36.96 30.40
CA ILE A 4 -16.57 -36.38 30.60
C ILE A 4 -15.83 -36.36 29.28
N LEU A 5 -15.94 -37.44 28.48
CA LEU A 5 -15.33 -37.50 27.15
C LEU A 5 -15.88 -36.45 26.19
N LEU A 6 -17.18 -36.23 26.20
CA LEU A 6 -17.85 -35.19 25.40
C LEU A 6 -17.37 -33.79 25.78
N VAL A 7 -17.30 -33.49 27.07
CA VAL A 7 -16.82 -32.18 27.56
C VAL A 7 -15.35 -31.98 27.18
N SER A 8 -14.51 -33.02 27.32
CA SER A 8 -13.11 -32.95 26.93
C SER A 8 -12.93 -32.70 25.41
N CYS A 9 -13.73 -33.36 24.55
CA CYS A 9 -13.70 -33.14 23.09
C CYS A 9 -14.11 -31.70 22.73
N ILE A 10 -15.15 -31.16 23.39
CA ILE A 10 -15.60 -29.78 23.15
C ILE A 10 -14.52 -28.76 23.57
N LEU A 11 -13.92 -28.95 24.74
CA LEU A 11 -12.82 -28.06 25.22
C LEU A 11 -11.61 -28.14 24.30
N PHE A 12 -11.25 -29.33 23.83
CA PHE A 12 -10.12 -29.51 22.92
C PHE A 12 -10.37 -28.87 21.55
N SER A 13 -11.57 -28.97 21.01
CA SER A 13 -11.93 -28.33 19.73
C SER A 13 -11.89 -26.79 19.84
N GLN A 14 -12.30 -26.22 20.97
CA GLN A 14 -12.22 -24.77 21.20
C GLN A 14 -10.77 -24.26 21.33
N LEU A 15 -9.88 -25.04 21.96
CA LEU A 15 -8.45 -24.71 22.02
C LEU A 15 -7.79 -24.71 20.65
N LEU A 16 -8.11 -25.68 19.79
CA LEU A 16 -7.61 -25.75 18.42
C LEU A 16 -8.06 -24.55 17.58
N THR A 17 -9.33 -24.18 17.71
CA THR A 17 -9.88 -23.00 16.99
C THR A 17 -9.26 -21.70 17.45
N ALA A 18 -9.03 -21.55 18.75
CA ALA A 18 -8.37 -20.37 19.31
C ALA A 18 -6.91 -20.24 18.83
N GLN A 19 -6.17 -21.36 18.79
CA GLN A 19 -4.79 -21.39 18.29
C GLN A 19 -4.72 -21.03 16.80
N ALA A 20 -5.62 -21.59 15.98
CA ALA A 20 -5.71 -21.29 14.55
C ALA A 20 -6.00 -19.80 14.29
N LEU A 21 -6.88 -19.19 15.11
CA LEU A 21 -7.22 -17.78 15.00
C LEU A 21 -6.02 -16.88 15.35
N VAL A 22 -5.30 -17.20 16.43
CA VAL A 22 -4.08 -16.46 16.80
C VAL A 22 -3.01 -16.58 15.72
N GLN A 23 -2.83 -17.78 15.13
CA GLN A 23 -1.88 -18.01 14.05
C GLN A 23 -2.26 -17.18 12.81
N PHE A 24 -3.52 -17.21 12.38
CA PHE A 24 -4.03 -16.38 11.28
C PHE A 24 -3.74 -14.89 11.51
N ASN A 25 -4.02 -14.36 12.70
CA ASN A 25 -3.75 -12.96 13.03
C ASN A 25 -2.25 -12.62 13.02
N LYS A 26 -1.37 -13.55 13.45
CA LYS A 26 0.07 -13.37 13.35
C LYS A 26 0.53 -13.27 11.90
N GLU A 27 0.06 -14.16 11.04
CA GLU A 27 0.40 -14.16 9.61
C GLU A 27 -0.07 -12.89 8.91
N ARG A 28 -1.30 -12.44 9.18
CA ARG A 28 -1.83 -11.16 8.70
C ARG A 28 -0.96 -9.98 9.14
N ILE A 29 -0.61 -9.88 10.42
CA ILE A 29 0.27 -8.82 10.94
C ILE A 29 1.65 -8.86 10.26
N GLN A 30 2.19 -10.04 10.01
CA GLN A 30 3.45 -10.21 9.28
C GLN A 30 3.34 -9.73 7.84
N LEU A 31 2.23 -10.04 7.17
CA LEU A 31 1.95 -9.58 5.82
C LEU A 31 1.85 -8.06 5.78
N ASP A 32 1.06 -7.45 6.67
CA ASP A 32 0.92 -6.00 6.78
C ASP A 32 2.29 -5.32 6.95
N LYS A 33 3.16 -5.85 7.82
CA LYS A 33 4.53 -5.33 7.98
C LYS A 33 5.34 -5.41 6.70
N ARG A 34 5.31 -6.56 6.00
CA ARG A 34 6.07 -6.76 4.76
C ARG A 34 5.60 -5.81 3.66
N LEU A 35 4.30 -5.61 3.53
CA LEU A 35 3.73 -4.67 2.57
C LEU A 35 4.16 -3.23 2.86
N MET A 36 4.13 -2.81 4.13
CA MET A 36 4.59 -1.47 4.50
C MET A 36 6.11 -1.29 4.31
N VAL A 37 6.92 -2.33 4.52
CA VAL A 37 8.36 -2.31 4.21
C VAL A 37 8.58 -2.21 2.70
N GLY A 38 7.82 -2.97 1.91
CA GLY A 38 7.87 -2.91 0.44
C GLY A 38 7.54 -1.51 -0.08
N LEU A 39 6.40 -0.96 0.36
CA LEU A 39 5.98 0.39 0.01
C LEU A 39 7.00 1.46 0.46
N GLY A 40 7.49 1.36 1.69
CA GLY A 40 8.47 2.30 2.23
C GLY A 40 9.81 2.24 1.50
N SER A 41 10.28 1.05 1.11
CA SER A 41 11.52 0.87 0.35
C SER A 41 11.39 1.46 -1.05
N TRP A 42 10.30 1.16 -1.75
CA TRP A 42 9.99 1.75 -3.06
C TRP A 42 9.93 3.27 -2.97
N ALA A 43 9.15 3.79 -2.03
CA ALA A 43 8.96 5.22 -1.87
C ALA A 43 10.26 5.94 -1.51
N SER A 44 11.07 5.40 -0.61
CA SER A 44 12.35 6.00 -0.22
C SER A 44 13.34 6.00 -1.38
N THR A 45 13.44 4.92 -2.14
CA THR A 45 14.30 4.83 -3.31
C THR A 45 13.90 5.86 -4.37
N ASN A 46 12.61 5.92 -4.71
CA ASN A 46 12.10 6.89 -5.68
C ASN A 46 12.24 8.33 -5.19
N PHE A 47 12.01 8.58 -3.91
CA PHE A 47 12.19 9.90 -3.31
C PHE A 47 13.65 10.41 -3.44
N ILE A 48 14.63 9.53 -3.13
CA ILE A 48 16.05 9.89 -3.21
C ILE A 48 16.48 10.08 -4.67
N VAL A 49 16.20 9.10 -5.54
CA VAL A 49 16.60 9.14 -6.94
C VAL A 49 15.94 10.32 -7.66
N SER A 50 14.65 10.51 -7.43
CA SER A 50 13.91 11.59 -8.06
C SER A 50 14.21 12.96 -7.41
N GLY A 51 14.55 13.01 -6.13
CA GLY A 51 15.03 14.23 -5.48
C GLY A 51 16.31 14.75 -6.12
N ILE A 52 17.27 13.86 -6.38
CA ILE A 52 18.50 14.20 -7.10
C ILE A 52 18.17 14.62 -8.54
N GLY A 53 17.34 13.83 -9.25
CA GLY A 53 16.93 14.13 -10.62
C GLY A 53 16.23 15.48 -10.73
N TRP A 54 15.30 15.79 -9.84
CA TRP A 54 14.61 17.09 -9.83
C TRP A 54 15.57 18.26 -9.59
N ALA A 55 16.58 18.09 -8.74
CA ALA A 55 17.57 19.14 -8.44
C ALA A 55 18.62 19.34 -9.56
N THR A 56 18.91 18.31 -10.37
CA THR A 56 20.04 18.32 -11.30
C THR A 56 19.65 18.31 -12.77
N VAL A 57 18.46 17.78 -13.11
CA VAL A 57 17.97 17.72 -14.49
C VAL A 57 17.41 19.08 -14.90
N PRO A 58 17.84 19.64 -16.06
CA PRO A 58 17.27 20.89 -16.58
C PRO A 58 15.76 20.78 -16.83
N SER A 59 15.10 21.94 -16.97
CA SER A 59 13.66 21.99 -17.28
C SER A 59 13.35 21.17 -18.54
N GLY A 60 12.29 20.36 -18.46
CA GLY A 60 11.87 19.46 -19.53
C GLY A 60 11.06 18.31 -18.95
N GLU A 61 10.65 17.36 -19.76
CA GLU A 61 9.83 16.21 -19.36
C GLU A 61 10.41 15.44 -18.16
N ALA A 62 11.72 15.15 -18.18
CA ALA A 62 12.38 14.42 -17.12
C ALA A 62 12.39 15.20 -15.79
N HIS A 63 12.53 16.52 -15.81
CA HIS A 63 12.44 17.37 -14.61
C HIS A 63 11.06 17.23 -13.94
N TYR A 64 9.98 17.33 -14.71
CA TYR A 64 8.61 17.20 -14.21
C TYR A 64 8.28 15.77 -13.76
N PHE A 65 8.83 14.76 -14.45
CA PHE A 65 8.75 13.37 -14.00
C PHE A 65 9.34 13.19 -12.60
N HIS A 66 10.53 13.68 -12.35
CA HIS A 66 11.19 13.61 -11.04
C HIS A 66 10.45 14.44 -9.99
N GLN A 67 9.98 15.63 -10.35
CA GLN A 67 9.18 16.46 -9.44
C GLN A 67 7.94 15.72 -8.95
N MET A 68 7.17 15.12 -9.86
CA MET A 68 5.95 14.38 -9.52
C MET A 68 6.27 13.15 -8.67
N ASN A 69 7.35 12.42 -8.98
CA ASN A 69 7.79 11.29 -8.18
C ASN A 69 8.14 11.67 -6.74
N VAL A 70 8.82 12.79 -6.52
CA VAL A 70 9.11 13.28 -5.16
C VAL A 70 7.82 13.56 -4.40
N MET A 71 6.89 14.28 -5.03
CA MET A 71 5.59 14.60 -4.40
C MET A 71 4.81 13.35 -4.05
N TRP A 72 4.72 12.38 -4.98
CA TRP A 72 4.01 11.13 -4.78
C TRP A 72 4.62 10.28 -3.66
N ASN A 73 5.94 10.11 -3.71
CA ASN A 73 6.63 9.27 -2.73
C ASN A 73 6.72 9.91 -1.34
N THR A 74 6.55 11.22 -1.21
CA THR A 74 6.32 11.87 0.09
C THR A 74 5.04 11.35 0.74
N VAL A 75 3.96 11.21 -0.03
CA VAL A 75 2.69 10.63 0.44
C VAL A 75 2.87 9.16 0.80
N ASN A 76 3.53 8.38 -0.07
CA ASN A 76 3.75 6.95 0.17
C ASN A 76 4.60 6.69 1.43
N ILE A 77 5.64 7.48 1.70
CA ILE A 77 6.41 7.41 2.95
C ILE A 77 5.50 7.74 4.15
N GLY A 78 4.68 8.79 4.01
CA GLY A 78 3.71 9.21 5.02
C GLY A 78 2.65 8.14 5.33
N LEU A 79 2.39 7.20 4.43
CA LEU A 79 1.52 6.04 4.64
C LEU A 79 2.29 4.82 5.17
N ALA A 80 3.46 4.53 4.62
CA ALA A 80 4.26 3.35 4.95
C ALA A 80 4.74 3.36 6.40
N VAL A 81 5.27 4.50 6.88
CA VAL A 81 5.83 4.59 8.24
C VAL A 81 4.77 4.40 9.32
N PRO A 82 3.64 5.15 9.36
CA PRO A 82 2.59 4.92 10.34
C PRO A 82 1.94 3.54 10.17
N GLY A 83 1.76 3.05 8.95
CA GLY A 83 1.23 1.72 8.65
C GLY A 83 2.10 0.61 9.26
N TYR A 84 3.41 0.68 9.10
CA TYR A 84 4.35 -0.25 9.72
C TYR A 84 4.30 -0.19 11.25
N LEU A 85 4.30 1.01 11.83
CA LEU A 85 4.25 1.19 13.28
C LEU A 85 2.94 0.66 13.87
N LYS A 86 1.81 0.84 13.19
CA LYS A 86 0.52 0.26 13.55
C LYS A 86 0.58 -1.27 13.51
N ALA A 87 1.10 -1.87 12.43
CA ALA A 87 1.25 -3.31 12.31
C ALA A 87 2.21 -3.89 13.37
N LYS A 88 3.28 -3.16 13.73
CA LYS A 88 4.22 -3.55 14.78
C LYS A 88 3.56 -3.63 16.16
N LYS A 89 2.59 -2.77 16.45
CA LYS A 89 1.85 -2.71 17.73
C LYS A 89 0.59 -3.57 17.74
N ALA A 90 0.24 -4.21 16.63
CA ALA A 90 -1.00 -4.97 16.50
C ALA A 90 -0.99 -6.22 17.41
N ASN A 91 -2.15 -6.52 18.01
CA ASN A 91 -2.36 -7.71 18.81
C ASN A 91 -2.82 -8.87 17.93
N SER A 92 -2.26 -10.06 18.15
CA SER A 92 -2.68 -11.29 17.48
C SER A 92 -3.76 -12.07 18.26
N ALA A 93 -3.94 -11.79 19.55
CA ALA A 93 -4.94 -12.43 20.39
C ALA A 93 -6.28 -11.67 20.28
N LEU A 94 -6.89 -11.69 19.10
CA LEU A 94 -8.19 -11.10 18.82
C LEU A 94 -9.28 -12.17 18.91
N THR A 95 -10.49 -11.75 19.25
CA THR A 95 -11.69 -12.60 19.12
C THR A 95 -12.00 -12.84 17.63
N PHE A 96 -12.84 -13.84 17.34
CA PHE A 96 -13.27 -14.12 15.96
C PHE A 96 -13.91 -12.90 15.30
N ALA A 97 -14.82 -12.22 16.02
CA ALA A 97 -15.50 -11.03 15.49
C ALA A 97 -14.53 -9.88 15.20
N GLU A 98 -13.55 -9.64 16.09
CA GLU A 98 -12.51 -8.63 15.88
C GLU A 98 -11.58 -8.99 14.71
N THR A 99 -11.25 -10.27 14.55
CA THR A 99 -10.44 -10.77 13.43
C THR A 99 -11.12 -10.49 12.11
N ILE A 100 -12.40 -10.88 11.96
CA ILE A 100 -13.18 -10.63 10.73
C ILE A 100 -13.30 -9.13 10.45
N ARG A 101 -13.62 -8.34 11.47
CA ARG A 101 -13.73 -6.89 11.31
C ARG A 101 -12.42 -6.26 10.83
N THR A 102 -11.29 -6.68 11.41
CA THR A 102 -9.98 -6.16 11.02
C THR A 102 -9.59 -6.61 9.61
N GLN A 103 -9.89 -7.85 9.25
CA GLN A 103 -9.67 -8.36 7.89
C GLN A 103 -10.46 -7.55 6.86
N HIS A 104 -11.76 -7.34 7.07
CA HIS A 104 -12.59 -6.54 6.18
C HIS A 104 -12.12 -5.07 6.06
N GLN A 105 -11.60 -4.49 7.15
CA GLN A 105 -11.02 -3.16 7.09
C GLN A 105 -9.77 -3.12 6.20
N THR A 106 -8.89 -4.11 6.31
CA THR A 106 -7.71 -4.24 5.47
C THR A 106 -8.11 -4.42 3.99
N GLU A 107 -9.00 -5.34 3.70
CA GLU A 107 -9.51 -5.58 2.34
C GLU A 107 -10.14 -4.33 1.72
N LYS A 108 -10.95 -3.61 2.49
CA LYS A 108 -11.55 -2.35 2.04
C LYS A 108 -10.52 -1.29 1.68
N ILE A 109 -9.45 -1.16 2.47
CA ILE A 109 -8.36 -0.22 2.20
C ILE A 109 -7.64 -0.62 0.90
N PHE A 110 -7.34 -1.91 0.71
CA PHE A 110 -6.72 -2.40 -0.53
C PHE A 110 -7.59 -2.14 -1.75
N LEU A 111 -8.89 -2.42 -1.69
CA LEU A 111 -9.82 -2.18 -2.80
C LEU A 111 -9.90 -0.69 -3.17
N ILE A 112 -9.94 0.19 -2.16
CA ILE A 112 -9.95 1.64 -2.38
C ILE A 112 -8.64 2.07 -3.04
N ASN A 113 -7.49 1.62 -2.53
CA ASN A 113 -6.19 1.96 -3.11
C ASN A 113 -6.06 1.46 -4.55
N SER A 114 -6.41 0.21 -4.81
CA SER A 114 -6.40 -0.33 -6.19
C SER A 114 -7.29 0.46 -7.14
N GLY A 115 -8.47 0.92 -6.67
CA GLY A 115 -9.34 1.79 -7.45
C GLY A 115 -8.70 3.17 -7.72
N LEU A 116 -8.01 3.74 -6.74
CA LEU A 116 -7.27 4.99 -6.90
C LEU A 116 -6.10 4.83 -7.87
N ASP A 117 -5.36 3.73 -7.83
CA ASP A 117 -4.23 3.46 -8.71
C ASP A 117 -4.67 3.38 -10.17
N ILE A 118 -5.79 2.70 -10.45
CA ILE A 118 -6.43 2.68 -11.77
C ILE A 118 -6.81 4.11 -12.20
N GLY A 119 -7.40 4.89 -11.30
CA GLY A 119 -7.75 6.29 -11.54
C GLY A 119 -6.53 7.15 -11.85
N TYR A 120 -5.44 6.97 -11.13
CA TYR A 120 -4.17 7.66 -11.38
C TYR A 120 -3.54 7.28 -12.71
N MET A 121 -3.55 6.00 -13.07
CA MET A 121 -3.08 5.54 -14.39
C MET A 121 -3.91 6.17 -15.51
N ALA A 122 -5.24 6.19 -15.38
CA ALA A 122 -6.12 6.86 -16.33
C ALA A 122 -5.82 8.38 -16.44
N GLY A 123 -5.63 9.05 -15.29
CA GLY A 123 -5.20 10.45 -15.23
C GLY A 123 -3.86 10.70 -15.90
N GLY A 124 -2.90 9.79 -15.71
CA GLY A 124 -1.60 9.82 -16.37
C GLY A 124 -1.71 9.72 -17.89
N LEU A 125 -2.57 8.84 -18.40
CA LEU A 125 -2.84 8.72 -19.84
C LEU A 125 -3.53 9.97 -20.39
N LEU A 126 -4.47 10.57 -19.65
CA LEU A 126 -5.12 11.83 -20.05
C LEU A 126 -4.12 12.97 -20.12
N LEU A 127 -3.23 13.14 -19.13
CA LEU A 127 -2.19 14.18 -19.19
C LEU A 127 -1.30 14.00 -20.42
N ARG A 128 -0.88 12.80 -20.75
CA ARG A 128 -0.09 12.51 -21.96
C ARG A 128 -0.88 12.78 -23.25
N SER A 129 -2.18 12.60 -23.24
CA SER A 129 -3.03 12.97 -24.38
C SER A 129 -3.10 14.47 -24.53
N GLU A 130 -3.31 15.22 -23.45
CA GLU A 130 -3.34 16.69 -23.45
C GLU A 130 -1.98 17.31 -23.84
N ALA A 131 -0.87 16.64 -23.53
CA ALA A 131 0.46 17.07 -23.92
C ALA A 131 0.62 17.21 -25.46
N LYS A 132 -0.17 16.47 -26.25
CA LYS A 132 -0.12 16.52 -27.72
C LYS A 132 -0.72 17.81 -28.31
N THR A 133 -1.65 18.42 -27.58
CA THR A 133 -2.39 19.62 -28.03
C THR A 133 -1.91 20.88 -27.33
N ASN A 134 -1.36 20.75 -26.12
CA ASN A 134 -0.90 21.87 -25.30
C ASN A 134 0.63 21.98 -25.32
N ILE A 135 1.16 22.58 -26.37
CA ILE A 135 2.61 22.71 -26.60
C ILE A 135 3.30 23.44 -25.46
N SER A 136 2.66 24.46 -24.84
CA SER A 136 3.27 25.25 -23.75
C SER A 136 3.48 24.45 -22.46
N LYS A 137 2.74 23.36 -22.24
CA LYS A 137 2.81 22.48 -21.07
C LYS A 137 3.16 21.04 -21.44
N GLN A 138 3.64 20.80 -22.63
CA GLN A 138 3.89 19.46 -23.17
C GLN A 138 4.80 18.66 -22.25
N ASP A 139 5.95 19.20 -21.88
CA ASP A 139 6.93 18.53 -21.01
C ASP A 139 6.36 18.24 -19.61
N GLN A 140 5.63 19.20 -19.06
CA GLN A 140 4.99 19.04 -17.75
C GLN A 140 3.94 17.91 -17.75
N PHE A 141 3.06 17.91 -18.74
CA PHE A 141 2.01 16.91 -18.85
C PHE A 141 2.56 15.52 -19.14
N ASN A 142 3.57 15.41 -20.01
CA ASN A 142 4.26 14.13 -20.24
C ASN A 142 5.00 13.64 -18.99
N GLY A 143 5.77 14.49 -18.35
CA GLY A 143 6.52 14.14 -17.14
C GLY A 143 5.61 13.67 -16.00
N TYR A 144 4.57 14.44 -15.69
CA TYR A 144 3.59 14.06 -14.67
C TYR A 144 2.83 12.80 -15.05
N GLY A 145 2.37 12.69 -16.31
CA GLY A 145 1.66 11.52 -16.80
C GLY A 145 2.49 10.24 -16.71
N ASN A 146 3.76 10.30 -17.10
CA ASN A 146 4.68 9.16 -17.03
C ASN A 146 4.95 8.74 -15.55
N SER A 147 5.11 9.70 -14.65
CA SER A 147 5.26 9.42 -13.22
C SER A 147 4.01 8.75 -12.63
N MET A 148 2.81 9.27 -12.96
CA MET A 148 1.54 8.68 -12.48
C MET A 148 1.35 7.25 -12.99
N LEU A 149 1.71 6.97 -14.25
CA LEU A 149 1.66 5.61 -14.80
C LEU A 149 2.63 4.66 -14.10
N MET A 150 3.85 5.11 -13.81
CA MET A 150 4.84 4.31 -13.11
C MET A 150 4.40 4.01 -11.68
N GLN A 151 3.89 5.01 -10.96
CA GLN A 151 3.49 4.85 -9.56
C GLN A 151 2.22 4.00 -9.43
N GLY A 152 1.19 4.26 -10.24
CA GLY A 152 -0.03 3.47 -10.22
C GLY A 152 0.15 2.04 -10.75
N GLY A 153 1.16 1.79 -11.57
CA GLY A 153 1.49 0.43 -12.03
C GLY A 153 2.30 -0.39 -11.02
N PHE A 154 2.92 0.27 -10.03
CA PHE A 154 3.65 -0.41 -8.95
C PHE A 154 2.75 -0.76 -7.77
N LEU A 155 1.83 0.12 -7.40
CA LEU A 155 0.97 0.00 -6.21
C LEU A 155 -0.21 -0.95 -6.44
#